data_79438847ca014762f277d6722661cd49
#
_entry.id   79438847ca014762f277d6722661cd49
#
_cell.length_a   1.000
_cell.length_b   1.000
_cell.length_c   1.000
_cell.angle_alpha   90.00
_cell.angle_beta   90.00
_cell.angle_gamma   90.00
#
_symmetry.space_group_name_H-M   'P 1'
#
loop_
_entity.id
_entity.type
_entity.pdbx_description
1 polymer ?
#
loop_
_entity_poly.entity_id
_entity_poly.type
_entity_poly.pdbx_seq_one_letter_code
_entity_poly.pdbx_strand_id
1 'polypeptide(L)'
;MWPEGKMPIGLNKNQTAGEETESPNGIVKGVSVPGFEVFLPTNGAKRSMAVLICPGGAYGCLDYDREGRRTARFLQKCGVAAFVMKYRLRQYPPKARLADVQRSLSFIRSNAKKWNVSPDHIGVMGYSAGGHLAMCTVAVDGKRVYEPIDEIDNQSAKPSFAAFVYGAYFTNKGNISPSVKAAFNTDIRMFMLTGLADLYRFSTVGFFDGCTKMEKCPKVEAHFYPEGCHGFSVSTKPHNDVYRWERLLLTWLRRIASEDSSVDAEECEYLSMIPEGQDE
;
A
#
# COMPACT_ATOMS: atom_id res chain seq x y z
N MET A 1 -13.44 -9.40 8.45
CA MET A 1 -12.11 -9.86 8.03
C MET A 1 -11.59 -10.97 8.94
N TRP A 2 -11.35 -10.75 10.20
CA TRP A 2 -11.13 -11.82 11.20
C TRP A 2 -12.45 -12.39 11.68
N PRO A 3 -12.58 -13.72 11.87
CA PRO A 3 -13.76 -14.28 12.53
C PRO A 3 -13.86 -13.76 13.96
N GLU A 4 -15.08 -13.68 14.48
CA GLU A 4 -15.33 -13.21 15.84
C GLU A 4 -14.57 -14.08 16.87
N GLY A 5 -13.90 -13.43 17.80
CA GLY A 5 -13.11 -14.08 18.84
C GLY A 5 -11.82 -14.78 18.39
N LYS A 6 -11.50 -14.81 17.07
CA LYS A 6 -10.34 -15.52 16.53
C LYS A 6 -9.23 -14.61 16.01
N MET A 7 -9.27 -13.31 16.31
CA MET A 7 -8.22 -12.38 15.89
C MET A 7 -6.90 -12.71 16.64
N PRO A 8 -5.82 -13.05 15.92
CA PRO A 8 -4.56 -13.43 16.55
C PRO A 8 -3.82 -12.20 17.09
N ILE A 9 -2.90 -12.42 18.00
CA ILE A 9 -1.97 -11.40 18.52
C ILE A 9 -2.72 -10.26 19.24
N GLY A 10 -2.82 -10.37 20.54
CA GLY A 10 -3.46 -9.38 21.42
C GLY A 10 -2.62 -8.11 21.61
N LEU A 11 -3.09 -7.28 22.51
CA LEU A 11 -2.45 -6.03 22.92
C LEU A 11 -1.05 -6.25 23.52
N ASN A 12 -0.21 -5.24 23.42
CA ASN A 12 1.02 -5.17 24.21
C ASN A 12 0.70 -5.13 25.71
N LYS A 13 1.62 -5.63 26.53
CA LYS A 13 1.47 -5.58 27.98
C LYS A 13 1.22 -4.13 28.44
N ASN A 14 0.25 -3.97 29.33
CA ASN A 14 -0.15 -2.67 29.89
C ASN A 14 -0.72 -1.66 28.86
N GLN A 15 -1.20 -2.12 27.71
CA GLN A 15 -1.90 -1.28 26.73
C GLN A 15 -3.40 -1.55 26.73
N THR A 16 -4.19 -0.57 26.33
CA THR A 16 -5.62 -0.67 26.08
C THR A 16 -5.92 -0.52 24.59
N ALA A 17 -7.00 -1.13 24.13
CA ALA A 17 -7.41 -1.03 22.71
C ALA A 17 -7.70 0.42 22.31
N GLY A 18 -8.28 1.19 23.22
CA GLY A 18 -8.84 2.50 22.92
C GLY A 18 -10.15 2.40 22.14
N GLU A 19 -10.87 3.49 22.06
CA GLU A 19 -12.05 3.62 21.21
C GLU A 19 -11.61 4.07 19.81
N GLU A 20 -12.19 3.46 18.77
CA GLU A 20 -11.96 3.89 17.39
C GLU A 20 -12.71 5.19 17.14
N THR A 21 -11.97 6.21 16.69
CA THR A 21 -12.50 7.53 16.35
C THR A 21 -12.00 7.98 15.01
N GLU A 22 -12.82 8.75 14.28
CA GLU A 22 -12.42 9.42 13.05
C GLU A 22 -12.67 10.93 13.20
N SER A 23 -11.63 11.72 12.99
CA SER A 23 -11.75 13.19 13.01
C SER A 23 -12.40 13.73 11.73
N PRO A 24 -12.90 14.98 11.71
CA PRO A 24 -13.42 15.63 10.50
C PRO A 24 -12.43 15.64 9.32
N ASN A 25 -11.12 15.62 9.62
CA ASN A 25 -10.07 15.58 8.61
C ASN A 25 -9.68 14.14 8.17
N GLY A 26 -10.46 13.14 8.58
CA GLY A 26 -10.24 11.75 8.20
C GLY A 26 -9.03 11.09 8.88
N ILE A 27 -8.62 11.56 10.06
CA ILE A 27 -7.60 10.87 10.88
C ILE A 27 -8.30 9.84 11.76
N VAL A 28 -7.95 8.57 11.58
CA VAL A 28 -8.49 7.47 12.38
C VAL A 28 -7.51 7.08 13.48
N LYS A 29 -8.01 6.92 14.70
CA LYS A 29 -7.25 6.49 15.89
C LYS A 29 -7.94 5.30 16.55
N GLY A 30 -7.24 4.63 17.48
CA GLY A 30 -7.82 3.59 18.32
C GLY A 30 -8.21 2.31 17.58
N VAL A 31 -7.71 2.08 16.37
CA VAL A 31 -8.06 0.86 15.60
C VAL A 31 -7.67 -0.38 16.38
N SER A 32 -8.70 -1.13 16.80
CA SER A 32 -8.58 -2.42 17.51
C SER A 32 -9.14 -3.56 16.68
N VAL A 33 -10.13 -3.28 15.83
CA VAL A 33 -10.73 -4.24 14.90
C VAL A 33 -10.33 -3.86 13.49
N PRO A 34 -9.38 -4.58 12.86
CA PRO A 34 -8.92 -4.25 11.53
C PRO A 34 -9.97 -4.58 10.47
N GLY A 35 -9.99 -3.77 9.41
CA GLY A 35 -10.91 -3.92 8.29
C GLY A 35 -10.46 -3.08 7.12
N PHE A 36 -11.27 -2.99 6.08
CA PHE A 36 -11.01 -2.11 4.95
C PHE A 36 -12.30 -1.58 4.32
N GLU A 37 -12.22 -0.40 3.76
CA GLU A 37 -13.24 0.23 2.92
C GLU A 37 -12.97 -0.12 1.46
N VAL A 38 -14.02 -0.43 0.68
CA VAL A 38 -13.92 -0.98 -0.68
C VAL A 38 -14.31 0.06 -1.72
N PHE A 39 -13.47 0.24 -2.73
CA PHE A 39 -13.67 1.13 -3.87
C PHE A 39 -13.53 0.33 -5.16
N LEU A 40 -14.65 -0.03 -5.77
CA LEU A 40 -14.66 -0.82 -7.01
C LEU A 40 -14.84 0.08 -8.23
N PRO A 41 -14.16 -0.21 -9.35
CA PRO A 41 -14.39 0.48 -10.62
C PRO A 41 -15.84 0.41 -11.06
N THR A 42 -16.32 1.48 -11.68
CA THR A 42 -17.69 1.58 -12.20
C THR A 42 -17.76 1.50 -13.72
N ASN A 43 -16.63 1.43 -14.40
CA ASN A 43 -16.51 1.48 -15.86
C ASN A 43 -16.68 0.12 -16.57
N GLY A 44 -17.10 -0.93 -15.86
CA GLY A 44 -17.37 -2.24 -16.47
C GLY A 44 -16.17 -3.09 -16.83
N ALA A 45 -14.96 -2.73 -16.36
CA ALA A 45 -13.74 -3.51 -16.57
C ALA A 45 -13.95 -4.99 -16.24
N LYS A 46 -13.58 -5.89 -17.16
CA LYS A 46 -13.86 -7.33 -17.04
C LYS A 46 -13.10 -8.00 -15.90
N ARG A 47 -11.89 -7.54 -15.61
CA ARG A 47 -11.05 -7.98 -14.48
C ARG A 47 -10.09 -6.86 -14.11
N SER A 48 -10.29 -6.23 -13.00
CA SER A 48 -9.39 -5.17 -12.53
C SER A 48 -8.24 -5.72 -11.72
N MET A 49 -7.14 -4.97 -11.69
CA MET A 49 -6.14 -5.10 -10.64
C MET A 49 -6.74 -4.64 -9.31
N ALA A 50 -6.17 -5.08 -8.20
CA ALA A 50 -6.56 -4.64 -6.87
C ALA A 50 -5.36 -4.11 -6.08
N VAL A 51 -5.56 -3.05 -5.32
CA VAL A 51 -4.53 -2.45 -4.46
C VAL A 51 -5.07 -2.35 -3.03
N LEU A 52 -4.41 -3.02 -2.09
CA LEU A 52 -4.62 -2.82 -0.65
C LEU A 52 -3.77 -1.62 -0.21
N ILE A 53 -4.41 -0.55 0.25
CA ILE A 53 -3.76 0.70 0.63
C ILE A 53 -3.60 0.74 2.15
N CYS A 54 -2.37 0.91 2.62
CA CYS A 54 -1.99 1.08 4.02
C CYS A 54 -1.67 2.56 4.27
N PRO A 55 -2.58 3.36 4.85
CA PRO A 55 -2.31 4.74 5.19
C PRO A 55 -1.18 4.89 6.22
N GLY A 56 -0.49 6.04 6.22
CA GLY A 56 0.51 6.38 7.22
C GLY A 56 -0.09 6.96 8.51
N GLY A 57 0.75 7.53 9.35
CA GLY A 57 0.38 8.10 10.65
C GLY A 57 1.25 7.58 11.79
N ALA A 58 2.52 7.22 11.50
CA ALA A 58 3.55 6.78 12.45
C ALA A 58 3.07 5.65 13.40
N TYR A 59 2.14 4.82 12.91
CA TYR A 59 1.47 3.76 13.69
C TYR A 59 0.66 4.25 14.90
N GLY A 60 0.57 5.56 15.13
CA GLY A 60 -0.24 6.16 16.19
C GLY A 60 -1.67 6.49 15.76
N CYS A 61 -1.85 6.66 14.46
CA CYS A 61 -3.12 6.92 13.79
C CYS A 61 -3.03 6.47 12.33
N LEU A 62 -4.10 6.66 11.56
CA LEU A 62 -4.12 6.52 10.11
C LEU A 62 -4.56 7.85 9.49
N ASP A 63 -3.81 8.35 8.52
CA ASP A 63 -4.25 9.46 7.65
C ASP A 63 -5.19 8.89 6.58
N TYR A 64 -6.38 8.53 7.03
CA TYR A 64 -7.28 7.64 6.32
C TYR A 64 -7.92 8.29 5.10
N ASP A 65 -8.19 9.60 5.16
CA ASP A 65 -8.73 10.32 4.00
C ASP A 65 -7.65 10.65 2.98
N ARG A 66 -6.58 11.37 3.38
CA ARG A 66 -5.59 11.87 2.42
C ARG A 66 -4.78 10.76 1.76
N GLU A 67 -4.29 9.80 2.56
CA GLU A 67 -3.43 8.71 2.10
C GLU A 67 -4.20 7.44 1.73
N GLY A 68 -5.46 7.34 2.16
CA GLY A 68 -6.34 6.21 1.89
C GLY A 68 -7.40 6.53 0.84
N ARG A 69 -8.50 7.17 1.25
CA ARG A 69 -9.70 7.37 0.42
C ARG A 69 -9.44 8.17 -0.85
N ARG A 70 -8.59 9.21 -0.81
CA ARG A 70 -8.28 10.01 -2.02
C ARG A 70 -7.58 9.17 -3.06
N THR A 71 -6.58 8.39 -2.65
CA THR A 71 -5.88 7.44 -3.51
C THR A 71 -6.83 6.38 -4.06
N ALA A 72 -7.69 5.83 -3.21
CA ALA A 72 -8.65 4.81 -3.60
C ALA A 72 -9.65 5.35 -4.66
N ARG A 73 -10.16 6.58 -4.49
CA ARG A 73 -11.03 7.23 -5.47
C ARG A 73 -10.32 7.49 -6.80
N PHE A 74 -9.04 7.87 -6.76
CA PHE A 74 -8.23 8.01 -7.97
C PHE A 74 -8.09 6.66 -8.69
N LEU A 75 -7.64 5.61 -8.01
CA LEU A 75 -7.49 4.28 -8.57
C LEU A 75 -8.82 3.72 -9.10
N GLN A 76 -9.91 3.90 -8.35
CA GLN A 76 -11.26 3.51 -8.76
C GLN A 76 -11.66 4.12 -10.11
N LYS A 77 -11.43 5.43 -10.29
CA LYS A 77 -11.68 6.13 -11.56
C LYS A 77 -10.82 5.61 -12.70
N CYS A 78 -9.62 5.10 -12.39
CA CYS A 78 -8.67 4.53 -13.33
C CYS A 78 -8.86 3.04 -13.59
N GLY A 79 -9.99 2.44 -13.20
CA GLY A 79 -10.27 1.03 -13.43
C GLY A 79 -9.55 0.06 -12.49
N VAL A 80 -8.93 0.54 -11.42
CA VAL A 80 -8.23 -0.29 -10.42
C VAL A 80 -9.07 -0.38 -9.15
N ALA A 81 -9.37 -1.58 -8.69
CA ALA A 81 -10.04 -1.78 -7.40
C ALA A 81 -9.11 -1.40 -6.25
N ALA A 82 -9.61 -0.68 -5.26
CA ALA A 82 -8.83 -0.24 -4.12
C ALA A 82 -9.51 -0.59 -2.79
N PHE A 83 -8.70 -0.97 -1.82
CA PHE A 83 -9.13 -1.40 -0.49
C PHE A 83 -8.35 -0.59 0.53
N VAL A 84 -8.99 0.38 1.20
CA VAL A 84 -8.33 1.24 2.18
C VAL A 84 -8.36 0.58 3.54
N MET A 85 -7.21 0.24 4.06
CA MET A 85 -7.08 -0.58 5.24
C MET A 85 -7.07 0.24 6.53
N LYS A 86 -7.85 -0.21 7.52
CA LYS A 86 -7.65 0.09 8.94
C LYS A 86 -6.90 -1.09 9.56
N TYR A 87 -5.66 -0.90 9.95
CA TYR A 87 -4.84 -1.91 10.61
C TYR A 87 -4.60 -1.54 12.07
N ARG A 88 -4.36 -2.54 12.92
CA ARG A 88 -4.09 -2.33 14.36
C ARG A 88 -2.85 -1.47 14.57
N LEU A 89 -2.97 -0.48 15.46
CA LEU A 89 -1.96 0.54 15.69
C LEU A 89 -0.92 0.11 16.74
N ARG A 90 -0.09 1.07 17.21
CA ARG A 90 1.09 0.80 18.06
C ARG A 90 0.79 0.20 19.44
N GLN A 91 -0.45 0.24 19.91
CA GLN A 91 -0.87 -0.47 21.11
C GLN A 91 -0.81 -1.99 20.98
N TYR A 92 -0.70 -2.49 19.74
CA TYR A 92 -0.44 -3.89 19.43
C TYR A 92 1.01 -4.10 18.96
N PRO A 93 1.55 -5.34 19.12
CA PRO A 93 2.87 -5.66 18.59
C PRO A 93 2.96 -5.43 17.07
N PRO A 94 4.16 -5.13 16.51
CA PRO A 94 4.35 -4.96 15.06
C PRO A 94 3.80 -6.14 14.23
N LYS A 95 3.93 -7.35 14.76
CA LYS A 95 3.42 -8.58 14.14
C LYS A 95 1.90 -8.58 13.94
N ALA A 96 1.13 -7.87 14.79
CA ALA A 96 -0.32 -7.80 14.68
C ALA A 96 -0.76 -7.06 13.40
N ARG A 97 -0.18 -5.89 13.12
CA ARG A 97 -0.51 -5.13 11.91
C ARG A 97 -0.07 -5.83 10.62
N LEU A 98 1.05 -6.56 10.67
CA LEU A 98 1.49 -7.38 9.55
C LEU A 98 0.54 -8.56 9.28
N ALA A 99 0.05 -9.22 10.35
CA ALA A 99 -0.98 -10.25 10.25
C ALA A 99 -2.27 -9.69 9.63
N ASP A 100 -2.65 -8.46 9.99
CA ASP A 100 -3.85 -7.80 9.43
C ASP A 100 -3.71 -7.57 7.91
N VAL A 101 -2.55 -7.12 7.42
CA VAL A 101 -2.28 -6.95 5.98
C VAL A 101 -2.32 -8.31 5.27
N GLN A 102 -1.64 -9.30 5.81
CA GLN A 102 -1.63 -10.66 5.23
C GLN A 102 -3.04 -11.25 5.13
N ARG A 103 -3.83 -11.10 6.19
CA ARG A 103 -5.23 -11.54 6.20
C ARG A 103 -6.08 -10.79 5.18
N SER A 104 -5.87 -9.48 5.04
CA SER A 104 -6.58 -8.65 4.06
C SER A 104 -6.27 -9.08 2.63
N LEU A 105 -5.01 -9.35 2.29
CA LEU A 105 -4.63 -9.84 0.95
C LEU A 105 -5.28 -11.19 0.64
N SER A 106 -5.26 -12.12 1.60
CA SER A 106 -5.93 -13.42 1.45
C SER A 106 -7.45 -13.27 1.33
N PHE A 107 -8.06 -12.36 2.10
CA PHE A 107 -9.50 -12.10 2.06
C PHE A 107 -9.91 -11.50 0.71
N ILE A 108 -9.13 -10.54 0.16
CA ILE A 108 -9.38 -9.95 -1.15
C ILE A 108 -9.27 -11.04 -2.22
N ARG A 109 -8.25 -11.89 -2.15
CA ARG A 109 -8.03 -12.99 -3.10
C ARG A 109 -9.14 -14.03 -3.04
N SER A 110 -9.60 -14.41 -1.87
CA SER A 110 -10.74 -15.32 -1.68
C SER A 110 -12.05 -14.77 -2.26
N ASN A 111 -12.21 -13.45 -2.27
CA ASN A 111 -13.40 -12.77 -2.80
C ASN A 111 -13.19 -12.13 -4.19
N ALA A 112 -12.11 -12.47 -4.88
CA ALA A 112 -11.72 -11.85 -6.16
C ALA A 112 -12.85 -11.91 -7.21
N LYS A 113 -13.52 -13.05 -7.34
CA LYS A 113 -14.66 -13.23 -8.24
C LYS A 113 -15.83 -12.30 -7.89
N LYS A 114 -16.14 -12.14 -6.59
CA LYS A 114 -17.23 -11.26 -6.12
C LYS A 114 -16.98 -9.79 -6.48
N TRP A 115 -15.72 -9.36 -6.46
CA TRP A 115 -15.33 -7.99 -6.73
C TRP A 115 -14.84 -7.76 -8.16
N ASN A 116 -14.93 -8.76 -9.02
CA ASN A 116 -14.45 -8.72 -10.39
C ASN A 116 -12.96 -8.26 -10.49
N VAL A 117 -12.11 -8.80 -9.61
CA VAL A 117 -10.66 -8.56 -9.61
C VAL A 117 -9.90 -9.82 -9.99
N SER A 118 -8.72 -9.64 -10.56
CA SER A 118 -7.79 -10.74 -10.84
C SER A 118 -7.13 -11.19 -9.53
N PRO A 119 -7.23 -12.46 -9.12
CA PRO A 119 -6.58 -12.97 -7.91
C PRO A 119 -5.04 -12.93 -8.01
N ASP A 120 -4.50 -12.89 -9.23
CA ASP A 120 -3.07 -12.85 -9.50
C ASP A 120 -2.50 -11.41 -9.51
N HIS A 121 -3.39 -10.38 -9.55
CA HIS A 121 -3.02 -8.97 -9.59
C HIS A 121 -3.54 -8.21 -8.37
N ILE A 122 -3.19 -8.69 -7.18
CA ILE A 122 -3.50 -8.04 -5.91
C ILE A 122 -2.20 -7.54 -5.29
N GLY A 123 -2.00 -6.22 -5.31
CA GLY A 123 -0.83 -5.56 -4.75
C GLY A 123 -1.08 -4.89 -3.41
N VAL A 124 0.00 -4.45 -2.79
CA VAL A 124 -0.03 -3.64 -1.57
C VAL A 124 0.61 -2.28 -1.84
N MET A 125 0.00 -1.22 -1.33
CA MET A 125 0.52 0.13 -1.40
C MET A 125 0.54 0.75 -0.01
N GLY A 126 1.54 1.57 0.30
CA GLY A 126 1.56 2.23 1.58
C GLY A 126 2.28 3.57 1.58
N TYR A 127 1.87 4.41 2.50
CA TYR A 127 2.36 5.75 2.73
C TYR A 127 3.12 5.82 4.05
N SER A 128 4.27 6.49 4.09
CA SER A 128 4.99 6.73 5.34
C SER A 128 5.19 5.44 6.17
N ALA A 129 4.64 5.37 7.38
CA ALA A 129 4.63 4.17 8.22
C ALA A 129 3.82 3.01 7.57
N GLY A 130 2.74 3.32 6.83
CA GLY A 130 2.03 2.33 6.01
C GLY A 130 2.90 1.79 4.88
N GLY A 131 3.79 2.61 4.32
CA GLY A 131 4.82 2.18 3.37
C GLY A 131 5.79 1.19 4.01
N HIS A 132 6.23 1.42 5.25
CA HIS A 132 7.00 0.45 6.00
C HIS A 132 6.23 -0.87 6.20
N LEU A 133 4.96 -0.82 6.54
CA LEU A 133 4.12 -2.01 6.72
C LEU A 133 3.97 -2.80 5.40
N ALA A 134 3.76 -2.11 4.28
CA ALA A 134 3.73 -2.70 2.95
C ALA A 134 5.09 -3.37 2.61
N MET A 135 6.22 -2.72 2.93
CA MET A 135 7.56 -3.27 2.71
C MET A 135 7.82 -4.50 3.60
N CYS A 136 7.37 -4.49 4.87
CA CYS A 136 7.42 -5.67 5.74
C CYS A 136 6.61 -6.83 5.14
N THR A 137 5.48 -6.53 4.49
CA THR A 137 4.65 -7.55 3.82
C THR A 137 5.39 -8.16 2.62
N VAL A 138 6.12 -7.35 1.85
CA VAL A 138 7.02 -7.85 0.78
C VAL A 138 8.14 -8.71 1.37
N ALA A 139 8.77 -8.25 2.44
CA ALA A 139 9.92 -8.93 3.06
C ALA A 139 9.61 -10.32 3.62
N VAL A 140 8.38 -10.57 4.05
CA VAL A 140 7.97 -11.92 4.52
C VAL A 140 7.61 -12.88 3.39
N ASP A 141 7.53 -12.39 2.15
CA ASP A 141 7.36 -13.17 0.92
C ASP A 141 6.23 -14.21 1.01
N GLY A 142 5.08 -13.80 1.52
CA GLY A 142 3.91 -14.66 1.70
C GLY A 142 3.94 -15.58 2.92
N LYS A 143 5.07 -15.68 3.62
CA LYS A 143 5.16 -16.47 4.87
C LYS A 143 4.28 -15.84 5.94
N ARG A 144 3.28 -16.60 6.42
CA ARG A 144 2.36 -16.08 7.44
C ARG A 144 3.07 -15.84 8.76
N VAL A 145 2.70 -14.74 9.39
CA VAL A 145 3.17 -14.39 10.74
C VAL A 145 2.20 -14.83 11.85
N TYR A 146 1.16 -15.56 11.49
CA TYR A 146 0.16 -16.14 12.40
C TYR A 146 -0.26 -17.52 11.90
N GLU A 147 -0.82 -18.34 12.79
CA GLU A 147 -1.35 -19.66 12.43
C GLU A 147 -2.66 -19.50 11.63
N PRO A 148 -2.86 -20.28 10.54
CA PRO A 148 -4.11 -20.26 9.78
C PRO A 148 -5.34 -20.49 10.67
N ILE A 149 -6.43 -19.78 10.38
CA ILE A 149 -7.63 -19.78 11.22
C ILE A 149 -8.83 -20.40 10.51
N ASP A 150 -8.96 -20.17 9.22
CA ASP A 150 -10.07 -20.64 8.39
C ASP A 150 -9.66 -20.77 6.91
N GLU A 151 -10.61 -21.12 6.03
CA GLU A 151 -10.38 -21.34 4.59
C GLU A 151 -9.81 -20.12 3.85
N ILE A 152 -10.03 -18.90 4.33
CA ILE A 152 -9.45 -17.70 3.73
C ILE A 152 -7.93 -17.76 3.81
N ASP A 153 -7.38 -18.36 4.84
CA ASP A 153 -5.95 -18.49 5.03
C ASP A 153 -5.29 -19.55 4.12
N ASN A 154 -6.08 -20.31 3.35
CA ASN A 154 -5.59 -21.15 2.24
C ASN A 154 -5.20 -20.28 1.03
N GLN A 155 -5.69 -19.04 0.93
CA GLN A 155 -5.28 -18.12 -0.11
C GLN A 155 -3.93 -17.48 0.20
N SER A 156 -3.12 -17.24 -0.84
CA SER A 156 -1.81 -16.59 -0.68
C SER A 156 -1.94 -15.21 -0.03
N ALA A 157 -1.05 -14.93 0.93
CA ALA A 157 -0.86 -13.61 1.53
C ALA A 157 0.25 -12.80 0.83
N LYS A 158 0.88 -13.33 -0.24
CA LYS A 158 1.91 -12.65 -1.01
C LYS A 158 1.27 -11.60 -1.92
N PRO A 159 1.71 -10.34 -1.88
CA PRO A 159 1.29 -9.35 -2.86
C PRO A 159 1.96 -9.63 -4.21
N SER A 160 1.27 -9.36 -5.32
CA SER A 160 1.80 -9.54 -6.68
C SER A 160 2.74 -8.39 -7.08
N PHE A 161 2.52 -7.21 -6.50
CA PHE A 161 3.34 -6.02 -6.65
C PHE A 161 3.20 -5.12 -5.40
N ALA A 162 4.09 -4.14 -5.27
CA ALA A 162 4.06 -3.22 -4.13
C ALA A 162 4.43 -1.80 -4.52
N ALA A 163 3.79 -0.79 -3.88
CA ALA A 163 4.09 0.61 -4.09
C ALA A 163 4.33 1.34 -2.75
N PHE A 164 5.34 2.21 -2.71
CA PHE A 164 5.76 2.90 -1.50
C PHE A 164 5.88 4.40 -1.77
N VAL A 165 5.04 5.18 -1.11
CA VAL A 165 5.01 6.63 -1.24
C VAL A 165 5.61 7.22 0.03
N TYR A 166 6.74 7.94 -0.13
CA TYR A 166 7.56 8.46 0.97
C TYR A 166 7.68 7.48 2.16
N GLY A 167 8.01 6.22 1.86
CA GLY A 167 8.11 5.14 2.85
C GLY A 167 9.10 5.45 3.95
N ALA A 168 8.65 5.38 5.22
CA ALA A 168 9.50 5.61 6.38
C ALA A 168 10.11 4.29 6.91
N TYR A 169 11.11 4.38 7.76
CA TYR A 169 11.69 3.28 8.56
C TYR A 169 12.32 2.12 7.76
N PHE A 170 12.58 2.26 6.46
CA PHE A 170 13.35 1.26 5.70
C PHE A 170 14.81 1.23 6.11
N THR A 171 15.32 2.36 6.62
CA THR A 171 16.65 2.46 7.20
C THR A 171 16.60 2.94 8.65
N ASN A 172 17.60 2.54 9.43
CA ASN A 172 17.85 3.03 10.78
C ASN A 172 19.33 3.38 10.91
N LYS A 173 19.63 4.65 11.22
CA LYS A 173 21.00 5.17 11.32
C LYS A 173 21.86 4.80 10.08
N GLY A 174 21.29 4.94 8.89
CA GLY A 174 21.95 4.63 7.61
C GLY A 174 22.00 3.14 7.23
N ASN A 175 21.60 2.23 8.09
CA ASN A 175 21.55 0.80 7.79
C ASN A 175 20.15 0.35 7.43
N ILE A 176 20.03 -0.65 6.56
CA ILE A 176 18.75 -1.27 6.22
C ILE A 176 18.14 -1.89 7.48
N SER A 177 16.88 -1.56 7.74
CA SER A 177 16.16 -2.10 8.88
C SER A 177 15.96 -3.62 8.74
N PRO A 178 16.20 -4.42 9.80
CA PRO A 178 16.03 -5.87 9.74
C PRO A 178 14.64 -6.31 9.24
N SER A 179 13.60 -5.55 9.57
CA SER A 179 12.20 -5.83 9.17
C SER A 179 11.95 -5.80 7.67
N VAL A 180 12.81 -5.14 6.89
CA VAL A 180 12.64 -4.98 5.43
C VAL A 180 13.79 -5.60 4.63
N LYS A 181 14.85 -6.07 5.29
CA LYS A 181 16.06 -6.57 4.62
C LYS A 181 15.79 -7.72 3.66
N ALA A 182 14.86 -8.61 4.00
CA ALA A 182 14.53 -9.75 3.15
C ALA A 182 13.79 -9.36 1.85
N ALA A 183 13.27 -8.13 1.74
CA ALA A 183 12.67 -7.63 0.51
C ALA A 183 13.65 -7.53 -0.66
N PHE A 184 14.97 -7.49 -0.40
CA PHE A 184 15.99 -7.55 -1.44
C PHE A 184 16.01 -8.87 -2.22
N ASN A 185 15.52 -9.95 -1.64
CA ASN A 185 15.54 -11.29 -2.23
C ASN A 185 14.20 -11.68 -2.86
N THR A 186 13.27 -10.75 -3.00
CA THR A 186 11.98 -11.00 -3.63
C THR A 186 12.02 -10.72 -5.14
N ASP A 187 11.14 -11.39 -5.88
CA ASP A 187 10.86 -11.13 -7.29
C ASP A 187 9.68 -10.14 -7.49
N ILE A 188 9.09 -9.67 -6.40
CA ILE A 188 7.97 -8.72 -6.41
C ILE A 188 8.42 -7.40 -7.05
N ARG A 189 7.62 -6.89 -7.98
CA ARG A 189 7.85 -5.57 -8.59
C ARG A 189 7.51 -4.48 -7.58
N MET A 190 8.38 -3.50 -7.48
CA MET A 190 8.27 -2.41 -6.52
C MET A 190 8.27 -1.06 -7.24
N PHE A 191 7.37 -0.19 -6.82
CA PHE A 191 7.35 1.23 -7.19
C PHE A 191 7.65 2.05 -5.95
N MET A 192 8.58 2.99 -6.04
CA MET A 192 8.97 3.83 -4.91
C MET A 192 9.01 5.29 -5.31
N LEU A 193 8.59 6.17 -4.42
CA LEU A 193 8.82 7.59 -4.63
C LEU A 193 8.98 8.34 -3.31
N THR A 194 9.76 9.42 -3.35
CA THR A 194 9.89 10.38 -2.23
C THR A 194 10.31 11.76 -2.73
N GLY A 195 9.97 12.80 -1.97
CA GLY A 195 10.54 14.12 -2.14
C GLY A 195 11.89 14.24 -1.42
N LEU A 196 12.84 14.96 -2.01
CA LEU A 196 14.15 15.18 -1.36
C LEU A 196 14.09 16.22 -0.23
N ALA A 197 13.00 17.01 -0.15
CA ALA A 197 12.70 17.86 0.99
C ALA A 197 12.04 17.10 2.16
N ASP A 198 11.71 15.80 1.99
CA ASP A 198 11.14 14.96 3.03
C ASP A 198 12.18 14.63 4.11
N LEU A 199 11.81 14.76 5.39
CA LEU A 199 12.66 14.40 6.53
C LEU A 199 13.01 12.89 6.55
N TYR A 200 12.13 12.05 6.00
CA TYR A 200 12.34 10.59 5.91
C TYR A 200 12.92 10.13 4.56
N ARG A 201 13.35 11.06 3.66
CA ARG A 201 13.90 10.71 2.33
C ARG A 201 14.97 9.63 2.37
N PHE A 202 15.83 9.64 3.39
CA PHE A 202 16.90 8.66 3.55
C PHE A 202 16.39 7.22 3.72
N SER A 203 15.14 7.05 4.13
CA SER A 203 14.50 5.74 4.20
C SER A 203 14.35 5.13 2.81
N THR A 204 13.69 5.84 1.89
CA THR A 204 13.46 5.38 0.52
C THR A 204 14.75 5.37 -0.31
N VAL A 205 15.55 6.45 -0.25
CA VAL A 205 16.82 6.57 -0.98
C VAL A 205 17.81 5.49 -0.54
N GLY A 206 17.97 5.26 0.77
CA GLY A 206 18.88 4.26 1.29
C GLY A 206 18.46 2.82 0.98
N PHE A 207 17.15 2.54 0.93
CA PHE A 207 16.67 1.24 0.48
C PHE A 207 16.96 1.03 -1.01
N PHE A 208 16.68 2.02 -1.85
CA PHE A 208 16.98 1.97 -3.29
C PHE A 208 18.49 1.79 -3.54
N ASP A 209 19.35 2.55 -2.85
CA ASP A 209 20.80 2.38 -2.91
C ASP A 209 21.22 0.94 -2.53
N GLY A 210 20.58 0.37 -1.51
CA GLY A 210 20.75 -1.04 -1.15
C GLY A 210 20.40 -1.99 -2.29
N CYS A 211 19.29 -1.75 -3.02
CA CYS A 211 18.90 -2.57 -4.17
C CYS A 211 19.95 -2.55 -5.27
N THR A 212 20.55 -1.40 -5.57
CA THR A 212 21.55 -1.26 -6.64
C THR A 212 22.86 -1.99 -6.35
N LYS A 213 23.12 -2.33 -5.09
CA LYS A 213 24.32 -3.05 -4.63
C LYS A 213 24.14 -4.57 -4.60
N MET A 214 22.93 -5.06 -4.89
CA MET A 214 22.68 -6.49 -4.96
C MET A 214 23.17 -7.06 -6.29
N GLU A 215 23.75 -8.26 -6.27
CA GLU A 215 24.16 -8.99 -7.49
C GLU A 215 22.98 -9.14 -8.45
N LYS A 216 21.81 -9.50 -7.93
CA LYS A 216 20.54 -9.48 -8.63
C LYS A 216 19.69 -8.32 -8.07
N CYS A 217 19.67 -7.22 -8.81
CA CYS A 217 18.86 -6.07 -8.41
C CYS A 217 17.37 -6.44 -8.40
N PRO A 218 16.63 -6.17 -7.31
CA PRO A 218 15.18 -6.31 -7.29
C PRO A 218 14.51 -5.47 -8.39
N LYS A 219 13.32 -5.86 -8.85
CA LYS A 219 12.55 -5.13 -9.86
C LYS A 219 11.95 -3.86 -9.24
N VAL A 220 12.75 -2.80 -9.14
CA VAL A 220 12.37 -1.52 -8.50
C VAL A 220 12.36 -0.40 -9.52
N GLU A 221 11.24 0.33 -9.61
CA GLU A 221 11.15 1.64 -10.24
C GLU A 221 11.10 2.70 -9.14
N ALA A 222 11.99 3.71 -9.18
CA ALA A 222 12.09 4.73 -8.15
C ALA A 222 12.09 6.14 -8.73
N HIS A 223 11.34 7.04 -8.08
CA HIS A 223 11.21 8.45 -8.46
C HIS A 223 11.57 9.35 -7.28
N PHE A 224 12.47 10.28 -7.53
CA PHE A 224 12.96 11.24 -6.55
C PHE A 224 12.68 12.66 -7.04
N TYR A 225 11.83 13.38 -6.31
CA TYR A 225 11.49 14.76 -6.65
C TYR A 225 12.36 15.74 -5.85
N PRO A 226 12.90 16.81 -6.45
CA PRO A 226 13.66 17.80 -5.71
C PRO A 226 12.83 18.45 -4.60
N GLU A 227 11.54 18.59 -4.83
CA GLU A 227 10.57 19.15 -3.90
C GLU A 227 9.71 18.02 -3.27
N GLY A 228 8.77 18.39 -2.43
CA GLY A 228 7.87 17.46 -1.75
C GLY A 228 8.30 17.18 -0.33
N CYS A 229 7.57 17.78 0.61
CA CYS A 229 7.69 17.50 2.04
C CYS A 229 6.97 16.18 2.37
N HIS A 230 7.26 15.62 3.54
CA HIS A 230 6.55 14.43 4.01
C HIS A 230 5.03 14.62 4.02
N GLY A 231 4.27 13.64 3.52
CA GLY A 231 2.81 13.68 3.54
C GLY A 231 2.16 14.41 2.37
N PHE A 232 2.83 14.56 1.23
CA PHE A 232 2.24 15.24 0.06
C PHE A 232 1.01 14.54 -0.52
N SER A 233 0.90 13.19 -0.42
CA SER A 233 -0.27 12.41 -0.86
C SER A 233 -0.75 12.70 -2.31
N VAL A 234 -1.93 12.23 -2.68
CA VAL A 234 -2.60 12.65 -3.93
C VAL A 234 -3.12 14.07 -3.73
N SER A 235 -2.60 15.01 -4.51
CA SER A 235 -2.93 16.43 -4.36
C SER A 235 -4.12 16.83 -5.24
N THR A 236 -4.88 17.78 -4.72
CA THR A 236 -5.88 18.54 -5.49
C THR A 236 -5.30 19.83 -6.09
N LYS A 237 -4.00 20.12 -5.88
CA LYS A 237 -3.34 21.34 -6.35
C LYS A 237 -2.52 21.06 -7.62
N PRO A 238 -2.76 21.76 -8.74
CA PRO A 238 -2.22 21.39 -10.06
C PRO A 238 -0.77 21.83 -10.37
N HIS A 239 -0.07 22.53 -9.48
CA HIS A 239 1.09 23.34 -9.86
C HIS A 239 2.49 22.79 -9.52
N ASN A 240 2.62 21.51 -9.15
CA ASN A 240 3.94 20.95 -8.83
C ASN A 240 4.03 19.51 -9.33
N ASP A 241 5.11 19.14 -10.00
CA ASP A 241 5.31 17.81 -10.59
C ASP A 241 5.24 16.67 -9.56
N VAL A 242 5.64 16.95 -8.32
CA VAL A 242 5.48 15.97 -7.22
C VAL A 242 4.01 15.59 -6.98
N TYR A 243 3.08 16.43 -7.40
CA TYR A 243 1.64 16.16 -7.24
C TYR A 243 1.00 15.46 -8.45
N ARG A 244 1.82 15.05 -9.44
CA ARG A 244 1.38 14.26 -10.60
C ARG A 244 1.95 12.83 -10.58
N TRP A 245 2.55 12.42 -9.48
CA TRP A 245 3.17 11.12 -9.31
C TRP A 245 2.20 9.95 -9.52
N GLU A 246 0.93 10.14 -9.28
CA GLU A 246 -0.11 9.14 -9.50
C GLU A 246 -0.22 8.69 -10.96
N ARG A 247 0.17 9.54 -11.92
CA ARG A 247 0.26 9.18 -13.35
C ARG A 247 1.37 8.16 -13.59
N LEU A 248 2.51 8.33 -12.93
CA LEU A 248 3.63 7.39 -13.01
C LEU A 248 3.24 6.04 -12.40
N LEU A 249 2.58 6.06 -11.24
CA LEU A 249 2.04 4.85 -10.63
C LEU A 249 1.08 4.12 -11.59
N LEU A 250 0.17 4.86 -12.21
CA LEU A 250 -0.80 4.27 -13.14
C LEU A 250 -0.12 3.68 -14.38
N THR A 251 0.85 4.38 -14.97
CA THR A 251 1.66 3.87 -16.07
C THR A 251 2.40 2.59 -15.68
N TRP A 252 2.95 2.55 -14.47
CA TRP A 252 3.62 1.37 -13.94
C TRP A 252 2.65 0.20 -13.73
N LEU A 253 1.46 0.44 -13.17
CA LEU A 253 0.41 -0.58 -13.00
C LEU A 253 -0.05 -1.15 -14.35
N ARG A 254 -0.22 -0.30 -15.36
CA ARG A 254 -0.57 -0.73 -16.73
C ARG A 254 0.49 -1.65 -17.34
N ARG A 255 1.78 -1.37 -17.15
CA ARG A 255 2.84 -2.26 -17.62
C ARG A 255 2.76 -3.64 -16.95
N ILE A 256 2.43 -3.70 -15.66
CA ILE A 256 2.21 -4.98 -14.97
C ILE A 256 1.01 -5.71 -15.57
N ALA A 257 -0.09 -5.01 -15.83
CA ALA A 257 -1.30 -5.59 -16.41
C ALA A 257 -1.09 -6.11 -17.84
N SER A 258 -0.35 -5.37 -18.68
CA SER A 258 -0.10 -5.73 -20.09
C SER A 258 0.84 -6.93 -20.28
N GLU A 259 1.66 -7.23 -19.29
CA GLU A 259 2.53 -8.42 -19.30
C GLU A 259 1.76 -9.72 -18.99
N ASP A 260 0.52 -9.60 -18.52
CA ASP A 260 -0.38 -10.71 -18.25
C ASP A 260 -1.73 -10.47 -18.93
N SER A 261 -2.00 -11.23 -19.98
CA SER A 261 -3.25 -11.17 -20.78
C SER A 261 -4.53 -11.42 -19.97
N SER A 262 -4.45 -11.71 -18.68
CA SER A 262 -5.59 -11.90 -17.78
C SER A 262 -6.22 -10.58 -17.30
N VAL A 263 -5.59 -9.43 -17.57
CA VAL A 263 -6.02 -8.10 -17.13
C VAL A 263 -6.18 -7.16 -18.33
N ASP A 264 -7.34 -6.53 -18.46
CA ASP A 264 -7.57 -5.49 -19.48
C ASP A 264 -6.75 -4.23 -19.13
N ALA A 265 -5.60 -4.09 -19.79
CA ALA A 265 -4.69 -2.96 -19.61
C ALA A 265 -5.15 -1.70 -20.39
N GLU A 266 -6.01 -1.89 -21.41
CA GLU A 266 -6.37 -0.83 -22.38
C GLU A 266 -7.51 0.10 -21.91
N GLU A 267 -8.37 -0.33 -20.99
CA GLU A 267 -9.58 0.43 -20.62
C GLU A 267 -9.35 1.61 -19.66
N CYS A 268 -8.14 2.00 -19.38
CA CYS A 268 -7.90 3.17 -18.55
C CYS A 268 -7.84 4.45 -19.40
N GLU A 269 -8.94 4.84 -20.04
CA GLU A 269 -9.10 6.09 -20.82
C GLU A 269 -8.84 7.37 -19.99
N TYR A 270 -8.73 7.26 -18.68
CA TYR A 270 -8.64 8.43 -17.80
C TYR A 270 -7.39 9.29 -17.99
N LEU A 271 -6.31 8.78 -18.61
CA LEU A 271 -5.16 9.63 -18.94
C LEU A 271 -5.46 10.64 -20.05
N SER A 272 -6.44 10.36 -20.92
CA SER A 272 -6.93 11.33 -21.90
C SER A 272 -7.90 12.36 -21.31
N MET A 273 -8.46 12.07 -20.14
CA MET A 273 -9.41 12.94 -19.43
C MET A 273 -8.79 13.85 -18.38
N ILE A 274 -7.49 13.71 -18.11
CA ILE A 274 -6.80 14.70 -17.27
C ILE A 274 -6.49 15.87 -18.21
N PRO A 275 -7.14 17.03 -18.07
CA PRO A 275 -6.89 18.17 -18.94
C PRO A 275 -5.39 18.46 -18.91
N GLU A 276 -4.74 18.46 -20.09
CA GLU A 276 -3.48 19.15 -20.26
C GLU A 276 -3.79 20.61 -19.91
N GLY A 277 -3.21 21.10 -18.80
CA GLY A 277 -3.32 22.42 -18.27
C GLY A 277 -4.34 23.34 -18.93
N GLN A 278 -5.41 23.66 -18.25
CA GLN A 278 -5.92 25.02 -18.39
C GLN A 278 -4.91 25.90 -17.64
N ASP A 279 -3.88 26.32 -18.41
CA ASP A 279 -3.06 27.47 -18.10
C ASP A 279 -3.96 28.69 -18.33
N GLU A 280 -4.63 29.18 -17.28
CA GLU A 280 -5.04 30.57 -17.11
C GLU A 280 -5.07 30.91 -15.61
#